data_2f4f540ff910430a5b8d21491a9b7af5
#
_entry.id   2f4f540ff910430a5b8d21491a9b7af5
#
_cell.length_a   1.000
_cell.length_b   1.000
_cell.length_c   1.000
_cell.angle_alpha   90.00
_cell.angle_beta   90.00
_cell.angle_gamma   90.00
#
_symmetry.space_group_name_H-M   'P 1'
#
loop_
_entity.id
_entity.type
_entity.pdbx_description
1 polymer ?
#
loop_
_entity_poly.entity_id
_entity_poly.type
_entity_poly.pdbx_seq_one_letter_code
_entity_poly.pdbx_strand_id
1 'polypeptide(L)'
;MLYVLYTFIATFSIQLIYYLLIFSRVYFIKPAEVTLNSFPTSVLLCARNESENLNRILPLLLAQNYPDFELVLINDGSFDDTLEKFKAFKLKNNTTHNIKIVDVIENENFWGNKKYALSLGIKAASFEQLLFIDADCIPLSEKWIAEIVQNFKDDIEIVLGYGAHDKVKHSLFNKLLRFETLYTAIQYFSYAKIGIPYMGVGRNLAY
;
A
#
# COMPACT_ATOMS: atom_id res chain seq x y z
N MET A 1 -47.29 11.38 6.97
CA MET A 1 -46.89 11.04 5.58
C MET A 1 -46.01 12.14 4.94
N LEU A 2 -46.41 13.42 5.03
CA LEU A 2 -45.67 14.52 4.43
C LEU A 2 -44.24 14.69 5.00
N TYR A 3 -44.04 14.58 6.29
CA TYR A 3 -42.71 14.66 6.94
C TYR A 3 -41.76 13.53 6.50
N VAL A 4 -42.28 12.30 6.34
CA VAL A 4 -41.48 11.17 5.82
C VAL A 4 -40.99 11.43 4.38
N LEU A 5 -41.89 12.00 3.56
CA LEU A 5 -41.54 12.38 2.20
C LEU A 5 -40.45 13.47 2.17
N TYR A 6 -40.58 14.50 2.97
CA TYR A 6 -39.56 15.57 3.04
C TYR A 6 -38.22 15.07 3.57
N THR A 7 -38.20 14.22 4.60
CA THR A 7 -36.97 13.58 5.08
C THR A 7 -36.33 12.73 4.00
N PHE A 8 -37.12 11.94 3.28
CA PHE A 8 -36.61 11.12 2.17
C PHE A 8 -35.99 11.99 1.07
N ILE A 9 -36.70 13.04 0.63
CA ILE A 9 -36.20 13.96 -0.42
C ILE A 9 -34.90 14.64 0.05
N ALA A 10 -34.84 15.09 1.30
CA ALA A 10 -33.67 15.75 1.85
C ALA A 10 -32.45 14.79 1.90
N THR A 11 -32.63 13.58 2.43
CA THR A 11 -31.54 12.59 2.50
C THR A 11 -31.09 12.14 1.12
N PHE A 12 -32.02 11.90 0.21
CA PHE A 12 -31.70 11.57 -1.19
C PHE A 12 -30.91 12.69 -1.89
N SER A 13 -31.35 13.95 -1.72
CA SER A 13 -30.68 15.10 -2.31
C SER A 13 -29.26 15.27 -1.75
N ILE A 14 -29.06 15.13 -0.44
CA ILE A 14 -27.73 15.15 0.20
C ILE A 14 -26.86 14.05 -0.38
N GLN A 15 -27.36 12.84 -0.47
CA GLN A 15 -26.62 11.70 -1.01
C GLN A 15 -26.26 11.92 -2.49
N LEU A 16 -27.20 12.41 -3.29
CA LEU A 16 -26.95 12.72 -4.71
C LEU A 16 -25.85 13.79 -4.87
N ILE A 17 -25.91 14.86 -4.09
CA ILE A 17 -24.91 15.93 -4.08
C ILE A 17 -23.52 15.34 -3.69
N TYR A 18 -23.50 14.48 -2.70
CA TYR A 18 -22.29 13.81 -2.23
C TYR A 18 -21.63 12.98 -3.34
N TYR A 19 -22.40 12.16 -4.06
CA TYR A 19 -21.90 11.38 -5.20
C TYR A 19 -21.42 12.26 -6.35
N LEU A 20 -22.18 13.30 -6.67
CA LEU A 20 -21.85 14.18 -7.81
C LEU A 20 -20.67 15.12 -7.53
N LEU A 21 -20.51 15.63 -6.31
CA LEU A 21 -19.47 16.62 -6.01
C LEU A 21 -18.19 16.00 -5.42
N ILE A 22 -18.31 14.93 -4.66
CA ILE A 22 -17.16 14.32 -3.96
C ILE A 22 -16.68 13.09 -4.73
N PHE A 23 -17.51 12.06 -4.86
CA PHE A 23 -17.07 10.77 -5.43
C PHE A 23 -16.74 10.86 -6.93
N SER A 24 -17.39 11.75 -7.66
CA SER A 24 -17.04 12.00 -9.07
C SER A 24 -15.60 12.51 -9.27
N ARG A 25 -14.94 13.02 -8.21
CA ARG A 25 -13.57 13.54 -8.30
C ARG A 25 -12.53 12.49 -8.68
N VAL A 26 -12.79 11.22 -8.35
CA VAL A 26 -11.93 10.10 -8.78
C VAL A 26 -11.82 10.02 -10.31
N TYR A 27 -12.89 10.32 -11.03
CA TYR A 27 -12.90 10.31 -12.50
C TYR A 27 -11.89 11.30 -13.12
N PHE A 28 -11.57 12.36 -12.42
CA PHE A 28 -10.64 13.39 -12.88
C PHE A 28 -9.19 13.17 -12.40
N ILE A 29 -8.90 12.03 -11.77
CA ILE A 29 -7.53 11.65 -11.43
C ILE A 29 -6.86 11.19 -12.73
N LYS A 30 -5.87 11.96 -13.17
CA LYS A 30 -5.05 11.59 -14.32
C LYS A 30 -3.82 10.83 -13.80
N PRO A 31 -3.37 9.77 -14.52
CA PRO A 31 -2.06 9.20 -14.25
C PRO A 31 -0.99 10.29 -14.35
N ALA A 32 -0.06 10.33 -13.43
CA ALA A 32 1.09 11.20 -13.56
C ALA A 32 1.96 10.69 -14.73
N GLU A 33 2.55 11.60 -15.49
CA GLU A 33 3.54 11.21 -16.50
C GLU A 33 4.80 10.72 -15.76
N VAL A 34 5.33 9.57 -16.17
CA VAL A 34 6.57 9.05 -15.60
C VAL A 34 7.69 10.02 -15.93
N THR A 35 8.05 10.85 -14.98
CA THR A 35 9.19 11.75 -15.09
C THR A 35 10.46 11.04 -14.61
N LEU A 36 11.61 11.38 -15.21
CA LEU A 36 12.91 10.80 -14.85
C LEU A 36 13.45 11.27 -13.48
N ASN A 37 12.70 12.11 -12.77
CA ASN A 37 13.06 12.49 -11.40
C ASN A 37 12.82 11.28 -10.47
N SER A 38 13.87 10.53 -10.24
CA SER A 38 13.86 9.38 -9.34
C SER A 38 14.30 9.84 -7.94
N PHE A 39 13.39 9.81 -6.99
CA PHE A 39 13.76 9.94 -5.59
C PHE A 39 14.22 8.58 -5.06
N PRO A 40 15.41 8.46 -4.46
CA PRO A 40 15.82 7.23 -3.81
C PRO A 40 14.75 6.75 -2.83
N THR A 41 14.33 5.48 -2.93
CA THR A 41 13.15 4.99 -2.25
C THR A 41 13.44 3.72 -1.45
N SER A 42 13.01 3.69 -0.18
CA SER A 42 13.02 2.49 0.65
C SER A 42 11.68 1.77 0.54
N VAL A 43 11.69 0.55 0.02
CA VAL A 43 10.50 -0.32 -0.04
C VAL A 43 10.45 -1.18 1.21
N LEU A 44 9.43 -1.00 2.03
CA LEU A 44 9.24 -1.68 3.30
C LEU A 44 8.24 -2.83 3.14
N LEU A 45 8.69 -4.06 3.33
CA LEU A 45 7.88 -5.26 3.33
C LEU A 45 7.82 -5.82 4.75
N CYS A 46 6.65 -5.76 5.39
CA CYS A 46 6.43 -6.37 6.69
C CYS A 46 5.70 -7.71 6.55
N ALA A 47 6.28 -8.77 7.12
CA ALA A 47 5.76 -10.13 7.05
C ALA A 47 5.69 -10.78 8.43
N ARG A 48 4.60 -11.50 8.68
CA ARG A 48 4.42 -12.38 9.84
C ARG A 48 3.77 -13.69 9.39
N ASN A 49 4.54 -14.79 9.42
CA ASN A 49 4.12 -16.11 8.95
C ASN A 49 3.67 -16.10 7.48
N GLU A 50 4.48 -15.51 6.61
CA GLU A 50 4.18 -15.30 5.19
C GLU A 50 5.13 -16.06 4.26
N SER A 51 5.75 -17.14 4.75
CA SER A 51 6.81 -17.84 4.03
C SER A 51 6.38 -18.26 2.59
N GLU A 52 5.13 -18.68 2.39
CA GLU A 52 4.61 -19.07 1.07
C GLU A 52 4.51 -17.87 0.12
N ASN A 53 4.01 -16.74 0.61
CA ASN A 53 3.83 -15.53 -0.19
C ASN A 53 5.15 -14.90 -0.60
N LEU A 54 6.20 -15.03 0.22
CA LEU A 54 7.53 -14.50 -0.08
C LEU A 54 8.13 -15.07 -1.36
N ASN A 55 7.84 -16.33 -1.72
CA ASN A 55 8.31 -16.93 -2.96
C ASN A 55 7.77 -16.19 -4.21
N ARG A 56 6.61 -15.54 -4.08
CA ARG A 56 5.96 -14.79 -5.16
C ARG A 56 6.39 -13.34 -5.18
N ILE A 57 6.37 -12.67 -4.02
CA ILE A 57 6.57 -11.22 -3.96
C ILE A 57 8.04 -10.83 -4.12
N LEU A 58 8.98 -11.53 -3.49
CA LEU A 58 10.39 -11.12 -3.47
C LEU A 58 11.01 -11.02 -4.88
N PRO A 59 10.79 -11.96 -5.82
CA PRO A 59 11.27 -11.81 -7.19
C PRO A 59 10.68 -10.60 -7.92
N LEU A 60 9.40 -10.29 -7.67
CA LEU A 60 8.72 -9.16 -8.30
C LEU A 60 9.22 -7.80 -7.78
N LEU A 61 9.65 -7.75 -6.52
CA LEU A 61 10.28 -6.55 -5.96
C LEU A 61 11.68 -6.31 -6.56
N LEU A 62 12.45 -7.36 -6.83
CA LEU A 62 13.74 -7.21 -7.51
C LEU A 62 13.59 -6.86 -9.00
N ALA A 63 12.49 -7.28 -9.63
CA ALA A 63 12.23 -7.01 -11.05
C ALA A 63 11.73 -5.58 -11.29
N GLN A 64 11.64 -4.73 -10.25
CA GLN A 64 11.22 -3.35 -10.42
C GLN A 64 12.23 -2.55 -11.24
N ASN A 65 11.75 -1.92 -12.31
CA ASN A 65 12.54 -1.03 -13.15
C ASN A 65 12.58 0.37 -12.53
N TYR A 66 13.41 0.52 -11.48
CA TYR A 66 13.60 1.77 -10.77
C TYR A 66 15.09 1.90 -10.40
N PRO A 67 15.75 3.05 -10.66
CA PRO A 67 17.20 3.11 -10.61
C PRO A 67 17.77 3.03 -9.19
N ASP A 68 17.10 3.62 -8.22
CA ASP A 68 17.67 3.82 -6.89
C ASP A 68 16.65 3.47 -5.78
N PHE A 69 16.66 2.20 -5.38
CA PHE A 69 15.82 1.72 -4.29
C PHE A 69 16.51 0.67 -3.43
N GLU A 70 16.05 0.54 -2.20
CA GLU A 70 16.43 -0.53 -1.30
C GLU A 70 15.20 -1.32 -0.84
N LEU A 71 15.42 -2.56 -0.40
CA LEU A 71 14.40 -3.39 0.23
C LEU A 71 14.66 -3.48 1.72
N VAL A 72 13.67 -3.10 2.54
CA VAL A 72 13.67 -3.28 4.00
C VAL A 72 12.67 -4.38 4.33
N LEU A 73 13.19 -5.58 4.57
CA LEU A 73 12.41 -6.78 4.87
C LEU A 73 12.26 -6.91 6.39
N ILE A 74 11.03 -6.80 6.87
CA ILE A 74 10.71 -6.74 8.29
C ILE A 74 10.03 -8.06 8.70
N ASN A 75 10.70 -8.85 9.53
CA ASN A 75 10.11 -10.03 10.15
C ASN A 75 9.45 -9.62 11.47
N ASP A 76 8.12 -9.70 11.53
CA ASP A 76 7.32 -9.36 12.71
C ASP A 76 7.08 -10.61 13.58
N GLY A 77 8.14 -11.18 14.15
CA GLY A 77 8.06 -12.32 15.06
C GLY A 77 7.43 -13.56 14.42
N SER A 78 7.86 -13.96 13.22
CA SER A 78 7.33 -15.16 12.57
C SER A 78 7.81 -16.45 13.25
N PHE A 79 6.96 -17.48 13.21
CA PHE A 79 7.25 -18.84 13.70
C PHE A 79 7.53 -19.83 12.58
N ASP A 80 7.28 -19.43 11.31
CA ASP A 80 7.55 -20.21 10.11
C ASP A 80 8.90 -19.80 9.48
N ASP A 81 9.20 -20.31 8.28
CA ASP A 81 10.45 -20.06 7.55
C ASP A 81 10.55 -18.63 6.93
N THR A 82 9.73 -17.67 7.37
CA THR A 82 9.74 -16.29 6.85
C THR A 82 11.11 -15.63 6.98
N LEU A 83 11.71 -15.68 8.19
CA LEU A 83 13.01 -15.08 8.46
C LEU A 83 14.14 -15.76 7.68
N GLU A 84 14.14 -17.08 7.61
CA GLU A 84 15.11 -17.88 6.88
C GLU A 84 15.08 -17.55 5.38
N LYS A 85 13.89 -17.39 4.82
CA LYS A 85 13.72 -16.95 3.42
C LYS A 85 14.25 -15.54 3.19
N PHE A 86 14.03 -14.61 4.10
CA PHE A 86 14.63 -13.28 4.01
C PHE A 86 16.16 -13.34 4.01
N LYS A 87 16.75 -14.13 4.91
CA LYS A 87 18.20 -14.30 4.99
C LYS A 87 18.76 -14.92 3.71
N ALA A 88 18.16 -15.99 3.22
CA ALA A 88 18.55 -16.66 1.98
C ALA A 88 18.44 -15.72 0.77
N PHE A 89 17.34 -14.96 0.69
CA PHE A 89 17.11 -13.99 -0.37
C PHE A 89 18.16 -12.87 -0.37
N LYS A 90 18.46 -12.32 0.80
CA LYS A 90 19.52 -11.31 0.96
C LYS A 90 20.87 -11.86 0.53
N LEU A 91 21.24 -13.05 1.01
CA LEU A 91 22.54 -13.67 0.68
C LEU A 91 22.72 -13.81 -0.83
N LYS A 92 21.65 -14.18 -1.54
CA LYS A 92 21.68 -14.40 -3.00
C LYS A 92 21.77 -13.09 -3.78
N ASN A 93 21.20 -11.98 -3.30
CA ASN A 93 20.94 -10.79 -4.10
C ASN A 93 21.63 -9.52 -3.57
N ASN A 94 22.37 -9.56 -2.46
CA ASN A 94 22.94 -8.36 -1.82
C ASN A 94 24.08 -7.70 -2.62
N THR A 95 24.58 -8.33 -3.66
CA THR A 95 25.59 -7.75 -4.57
C THR A 95 24.97 -6.83 -5.63
N THR A 96 23.69 -7.02 -5.91
CA THR A 96 22.95 -6.29 -6.94
C THR A 96 21.96 -5.28 -6.38
N HIS A 97 21.47 -5.51 -5.17
CA HIS A 97 20.45 -4.68 -4.51
C HIS A 97 20.79 -4.46 -3.05
N ASN A 98 20.50 -3.27 -2.54
CA ASN A 98 20.61 -3.01 -1.10
C ASN A 98 19.42 -3.63 -0.37
N ILE A 99 19.68 -4.71 0.39
CA ILE A 99 18.64 -5.45 1.13
C ILE A 99 18.96 -5.42 2.62
N LYS A 100 18.07 -4.85 3.40
CA LYS A 100 18.12 -4.84 4.87
C LYS A 100 17.11 -5.81 5.44
N ILE A 101 17.46 -6.45 6.56
CA ILE A 101 16.53 -7.29 7.31
C ILE A 101 16.41 -6.70 8.70
N VAL A 102 15.17 -6.50 9.14
CA VAL A 102 14.80 -6.11 10.49
C VAL A 102 14.07 -7.29 11.12
N ASP A 103 14.70 -7.92 12.09
CA ASP A 103 14.13 -9.04 12.83
C ASP A 103 13.56 -8.51 14.15
N VAL A 104 12.24 -8.56 14.29
CA VAL A 104 11.54 -8.05 15.48
C VAL A 104 11.34 -9.19 16.45
N ILE A 105 12.05 -9.11 17.55
CA ILE A 105 11.87 -10.05 18.67
C ILE A 105 10.65 -9.61 19.48
N GLU A 106 9.72 -10.53 19.74
CA GLU A 106 8.57 -10.26 20.58
C GLU A 106 9.02 -9.81 21.98
N ASN A 107 8.54 -8.65 22.38
CA ASN A 107 8.74 -8.10 23.71
C ASN A 107 7.39 -8.01 24.41
N GLU A 108 7.29 -8.45 25.65
CA GLU A 108 6.07 -8.45 26.45
C GLU A 108 5.38 -7.07 26.53
N ASN A 109 6.14 -5.98 26.37
CA ASN A 109 5.62 -4.61 26.38
C ASN A 109 5.00 -4.17 25.04
N PHE A 110 5.25 -4.90 23.92
CA PHE A 110 4.81 -4.55 22.57
C PHE A 110 4.23 -5.76 21.83
N TRP A 111 3.21 -6.37 22.41
CA TRP A 111 2.53 -7.56 21.86
C TRP A 111 2.04 -7.34 20.42
N GLY A 112 2.64 -8.07 19.48
CA GLY A 112 2.10 -8.34 18.13
C GLY A 112 1.65 -7.11 17.34
N ASN A 113 2.30 -5.95 17.53
CA ASN A 113 1.84 -4.72 16.92
C ASN A 113 2.63 -4.43 15.62
N LYS A 114 2.02 -4.73 14.48
CA LYS A 114 2.57 -4.39 13.14
C LYS A 114 3.12 -2.96 13.08
N LYS A 115 2.52 -2.01 13.82
CA LYS A 115 3.01 -0.62 13.87
C LYS A 115 4.41 -0.52 14.48
N TYR A 116 4.70 -1.33 15.51
CA TYR A 116 6.02 -1.36 16.10
C TYR A 116 7.06 -1.93 15.13
N ALA A 117 6.75 -3.05 14.48
CA ALA A 117 7.60 -3.64 13.46
C ALA A 117 7.89 -2.66 12.31
N LEU A 118 6.85 -2.00 11.80
CA LEU A 118 7.00 -0.95 10.78
C LEU A 118 7.85 0.23 11.27
N SER A 119 7.70 0.67 12.53
CA SER A 119 8.53 1.75 13.09
C SER A 119 10.02 1.40 13.12
N LEU A 120 10.35 0.13 13.39
CA LEU A 120 11.74 -0.34 13.31
C LEU A 120 12.24 -0.40 11.86
N GLY A 121 11.39 -0.84 10.94
CA GLY A 121 11.68 -0.81 9.50
C GLY A 121 11.94 0.60 8.98
N ILE A 122 11.12 1.56 9.36
CA ILE A 122 11.30 2.99 9.02
C ILE A 122 12.64 3.51 9.55
N LYS A 123 13.01 3.19 10.80
CA LYS A 123 14.31 3.57 11.37
C LYS A 123 15.50 2.93 10.66
N ALA A 124 15.32 1.76 10.05
CA ALA A 124 16.36 1.06 9.31
C ALA A 124 16.48 1.55 7.86
N ALA A 125 15.46 2.22 7.34
CA ALA A 125 15.45 2.79 5.98
C ALA A 125 16.56 3.83 5.80
N SER A 126 17.20 3.84 4.60
CA SER A 126 18.25 4.82 4.26
C SER A 126 17.68 6.07 3.61
N PHE A 127 16.54 5.95 2.94
CA PHE A 127 15.98 6.99 2.10
C PHE A 127 14.75 7.62 2.77
N GLU A 128 14.50 8.88 2.45
CA GLU A 128 13.37 9.63 2.99
C GLU A 128 12.04 9.14 2.42
N GLN A 129 12.00 8.78 1.13
CA GLN A 129 10.80 8.24 0.52
C GLN A 129 10.62 6.78 0.93
N LEU A 130 9.50 6.49 1.55
CA LEU A 130 9.12 5.19 2.05
C LEU A 130 7.93 4.65 1.28
N LEU A 131 8.03 3.45 0.72
CA LEU A 131 6.93 2.78 0.02
C LEU A 131 6.60 1.47 0.73
N PHE A 132 5.36 1.34 1.17
CA PHE A 132 4.89 0.20 1.95
C PHE A 132 4.15 -0.80 1.09
N ILE A 133 4.43 -2.08 1.31
CA ILE A 133 3.73 -3.20 0.70
C ILE A 133 3.56 -4.32 1.72
N ASP A 134 2.40 -4.98 1.72
CA ASP A 134 2.14 -6.17 2.54
C ASP A 134 2.66 -7.42 1.84
N ALA A 135 3.06 -8.44 2.61
CA ALA A 135 3.66 -9.67 2.08
C ALA A 135 2.69 -10.55 1.26
N ASP A 136 1.39 -10.37 1.43
CA ASP A 136 0.32 -11.00 0.67
C ASP A 136 -0.09 -10.23 -0.60
N CYS A 137 0.56 -9.08 -0.84
CA CYS A 137 0.33 -8.25 -2.02
C CYS A 137 1.43 -8.47 -3.07
N ILE A 138 1.11 -8.22 -4.33
CA ILE A 138 2.06 -8.30 -5.43
C ILE A 138 1.97 -7.07 -6.33
N PRO A 139 3.10 -6.45 -6.71
CA PRO A 139 3.12 -5.44 -7.76
C PRO A 139 2.70 -6.07 -9.10
N LEU A 140 1.76 -5.45 -9.80
CA LEU A 140 1.30 -5.93 -11.11
C LEU A 140 2.15 -5.40 -12.27
N SER A 141 3.07 -4.48 -12.00
CA SER A 141 3.91 -3.81 -12.99
C SER A 141 5.35 -3.76 -12.49
N GLU A 142 6.33 -3.93 -13.38
CA GLU A 142 7.73 -3.66 -13.10
C GLU A 142 8.01 -2.16 -12.89
N LYS A 143 7.02 -1.30 -13.15
CA LYS A 143 7.08 0.15 -12.94
C LYS A 143 6.36 0.61 -11.68
N TRP A 144 5.93 -0.29 -10.81
CA TRP A 144 5.12 0.03 -9.62
C TRP A 144 5.78 1.09 -8.72
N ILE A 145 7.09 0.95 -8.45
CA ILE A 145 7.81 1.97 -7.66
C ILE A 145 7.76 3.32 -8.39
N ALA A 146 8.11 3.36 -9.67
CA ALA A 146 8.10 4.57 -10.47
C ALA A 146 6.71 5.22 -10.54
N GLU A 147 5.66 4.41 -10.73
CA GLU A 147 4.27 4.86 -10.80
C GLU A 147 3.77 5.49 -9.49
N ILE A 148 4.27 5.05 -8.35
CA ILE A 148 3.94 5.67 -7.06
C ILE A 148 4.79 6.90 -6.82
N VAL A 149 6.11 6.78 -6.92
CA VAL A 149 7.07 7.81 -6.51
C VAL A 149 6.97 9.08 -7.38
N GLN A 150 6.63 8.96 -8.67
CA GLN A 150 6.41 10.11 -9.56
C GLN A 150 5.31 11.07 -9.09
N ASN A 151 4.47 10.65 -8.15
CA ASN A 151 3.41 11.49 -7.60
C ASN A 151 3.88 12.38 -6.43
N PHE A 152 5.10 12.17 -5.93
CA PHE A 152 5.71 13.11 -5.00
C PHE A 152 6.05 14.42 -5.73
N LYS A 153 5.68 15.52 -5.10
CA LYS A 153 5.95 16.89 -5.55
C LYS A 153 6.25 17.71 -4.30
N ASP A 154 6.70 18.94 -4.49
CA ASP A 154 7.13 19.83 -3.41
C ASP A 154 6.11 20.00 -2.28
N ASP A 155 4.81 19.82 -2.56
CA ASP A 155 3.69 19.95 -1.65
C ASP A 155 2.96 18.64 -1.31
N ILE A 156 3.47 17.50 -1.80
CA ILE A 156 2.85 16.17 -1.60
C ILE A 156 3.79 15.28 -0.81
N GLU A 157 3.45 15.07 0.45
CA GLU A 157 4.20 14.22 1.39
C GLU A 157 3.66 12.77 1.46
N ILE A 158 2.42 12.54 1.01
CA ILE A 158 1.77 11.23 1.08
C ILE A 158 1.16 10.86 -0.27
N VAL A 159 1.51 9.69 -0.79
CA VAL A 159 0.93 9.14 -2.02
C VAL A 159 0.11 7.91 -1.70
N LEU A 160 -1.16 7.94 -2.09
CA LEU A 160 -2.11 6.86 -1.88
C LEU A 160 -2.18 5.97 -3.12
N GLY A 161 -1.97 4.67 -2.96
CA GLY A 161 -2.17 3.68 -4.00
C GLY A 161 -3.43 2.83 -3.80
N TYR A 162 -3.86 2.14 -4.85
CA TYR A 162 -4.96 1.18 -4.81
C TYR A 162 -4.44 -0.25 -4.73
N GLY A 163 -4.88 -1.01 -3.74
CA GLY A 163 -4.59 -2.44 -3.60
C GLY A 163 -5.86 -3.26 -3.84
N ALA A 164 -6.01 -3.85 -5.02
CA ALA A 164 -7.15 -4.67 -5.40
C ALA A 164 -7.03 -6.10 -4.84
N HIS A 165 -8.16 -6.74 -4.56
CA HIS A 165 -8.20 -8.18 -4.35
C HIS A 165 -8.27 -8.94 -5.66
N ASP A 166 -7.58 -10.06 -5.76
CA ASP A 166 -7.62 -10.97 -6.89
C ASP A 166 -9.04 -11.51 -7.12
N LYS A 167 -9.36 -11.73 -8.41
CA LYS A 167 -10.66 -12.26 -8.81
C LYS A 167 -10.70 -13.78 -8.63
N VAL A 168 -11.55 -14.23 -7.70
CA VAL A 168 -11.88 -15.67 -7.56
C VAL A 168 -13.16 -15.96 -8.35
N LYS A 169 -13.06 -16.87 -9.34
CA LYS A 169 -14.21 -17.26 -10.17
C LYS A 169 -15.31 -17.92 -9.30
N HIS A 170 -16.57 -17.58 -9.61
CA HIS A 170 -17.77 -18.15 -8.98
C HIS A 170 -17.92 -17.91 -7.48
N SER A 171 -17.13 -17.01 -6.86
CA SER A 171 -17.28 -16.63 -5.47
C SER A 171 -18.07 -15.31 -5.33
N LEU A 172 -19.26 -15.39 -4.73
CA LEU A 172 -20.07 -14.22 -4.41
C LEU A 172 -19.41 -13.37 -3.32
N PHE A 173 -18.81 -14.03 -2.32
CA PHE A 173 -18.06 -13.35 -1.25
C PHE A 173 -16.87 -12.53 -1.82
N ASN A 174 -16.10 -13.10 -2.73
CA ASN A 174 -15.02 -12.35 -3.37
C ASN A 174 -15.52 -11.16 -4.20
N LYS A 175 -16.68 -11.27 -4.85
CA LYS A 175 -17.29 -10.12 -5.54
C LYS A 175 -17.65 -9.00 -4.56
N LEU A 176 -18.22 -9.35 -3.42
CA LEU A 176 -18.59 -8.39 -2.36
C LEU A 176 -17.33 -7.72 -1.78
N LEU A 177 -16.30 -8.50 -1.46
CA LEU A 177 -15.03 -8.01 -0.93
C LEU A 177 -14.35 -7.04 -1.91
N ARG A 178 -14.32 -7.38 -3.20
CA ARG A 178 -13.76 -6.52 -4.24
C ARG A 178 -14.57 -5.24 -4.44
N PHE A 179 -15.89 -5.33 -4.35
CA PHE A 179 -16.77 -4.16 -4.41
C PHE A 179 -16.52 -3.23 -3.21
N GLU A 180 -16.46 -3.77 -2.01
CA GLU A 180 -16.19 -3.02 -0.78
C GLU A 180 -14.82 -2.33 -0.85
N THR A 181 -13.78 -3.05 -1.27
CA THR A 181 -12.44 -2.50 -1.43
C THR A 181 -12.39 -1.37 -2.46
N LEU A 182 -13.06 -1.55 -3.61
CA LEU A 182 -13.14 -0.50 -4.64
C LEU A 182 -13.93 0.72 -4.13
N TYR A 183 -15.05 0.50 -3.44
CA TYR A 183 -15.87 1.57 -2.90
C TYR A 183 -15.12 2.39 -1.84
N THR A 184 -14.38 1.72 -0.97
CA THR A 184 -13.49 2.36 0.00
C THR A 184 -12.39 3.17 -0.70
N ALA A 185 -11.82 2.64 -1.78
CA ALA A 185 -10.81 3.37 -2.57
C ALA A 185 -11.38 4.64 -3.21
N ILE A 186 -12.57 4.55 -3.79
CA ILE A 186 -13.28 5.72 -4.33
C ILE A 186 -13.45 6.80 -3.26
N GLN A 187 -13.77 6.41 -2.03
CA GLN A 187 -13.94 7.35 -0.93
C GLN A 187 -12.62 8.05 -0.60
N TYR A 188 -11.57 7.31 -0.22
CA TYR A 188 -10.34 7.97 0.24
C TYR A 188 -9.63 8.76 -0.87
N PHE A 189 -9.67 8.30 -2.13
CA PHE A 189 -9.15 9.09 -3.25
C PHE A 189 -9.93 10.38 -3.48
N SER A 190 -11.28 10.31 -3.41
CA SER A 190 -12.13 11.47 -3.59
C SER A 190 -11.86 12.54 -2.52
N TYR A 191 -11.78 12.11 -1.27
CA TYR A 191 -11.48 13.00 -0.16
C TYR A 191 -10.07 13.60 -0.25
N ALA A 192 -9.08 12.79 -0.61
CA ALA A 192 -7.73 13.30 -0.86
C ALA A 192 -7.72 14.34 -1.99
N LYS A 193 -8.49 14.09 -3.07
CA LYS A 193 -8.56 15.01 -4.22
C LYS A 193 -9.21 16.37 -3.90
N ILE A 194 -10.08 16.43 -2.90
CA ILE A 194 -10.67 17.72 -2.44
C ILE A 194 -9.87 18.36 -1.29
N GLY A 195 -8.69 17.79 -0.94
CA GLY A 195 -7.82 18.35 0.09
C GLY A 195 -8.20 17.97 1.52
N ILE A 196 -9.03 16.96 1.73
CA ILE A 196 -9.47 16.48 3.05
C ILE A 196 -9.13 14.99 3.19
N PRO A 197 -7.84 14.58 3.14
CA PRO A 197 -7.47 13.18 3.30
C PRO A 197 -7.81 12.70 4.71
N TYR A 198 -8.40 11.49 4.82
CA TYR A 198 -8.74 10.91 6.12
C TYR A 198 -8.21 9.49 6.32
N MET A 199 -7.82 8.84 5.23
CA MET A 199 -7.41 7.43 5.26
C MET A 199 -6.44 7.13 4.12
N GLY A 200 -5.52 6.19 4.39
CA GLY A 200 -4.69 5.51 3.41
C GLY A 200 -4.60 4.03 3.74
N VAL A 201 -4.32 3.19 2.75
CA VAL A 201 -4.20 1.74 2.93
C VAL A 201 -2.74 1.33 2.86
N GLY A 202 -2.19 0.84 3.97
CA GLY A 202 -0.76 0.57 4.16
C GLY A 202 -0.14 -0.43 3.18
N ARG A 203 -0.94 -1.22 2.46
CA ARG A 203 -0.44 -2.17 1.45
C ARG A 203 0.00 -1.53 0.12
N ASN A 204 -0.29 -0.24 -0.08
CA ASN A 204 0.15 0.53 -1.25
C ASN A 204 0.13 2.02 -0.91
N LEU A 205 1.04 2.42 -0.04
CA LEU A 205 1.11 3.75 0.54
C LEU A 205 2.57 4.21 0.50
N ALA A 206 2.81 5.47 0.16
CA ALA A 206 4.13 6.07 0.23
C ALA A 206 4.14 7.40 0.99
N TYR A 207 5.23 7.67 1.68
CA TYR A 207 5.53 8.88 2.44
C TYR A 207 6.79 9.52 1.94
#